data_e3c68ac9675b383e06460131b9249805
#
_entry.id   e3c68ac9675b383e06460131b9249805
#
_cell.length_a   1.000
_cell.length_b   1.000
_cell.length_c   1.000
_cell.angle_alpha   90.00
_cell.angle_beta   90.00
_cell.angle_gamma   90.00
#
_symmetry.space_group_name_H-M   'P 1'
#
loop_
_entity.id
_entity.type
_entity.pdbx_description
1 polymer ?
#
loop_
_entity_poly.entity_id
_entity_poly.type
_entity_poly.pdbx_seq_one_letter_code
_entity_poly.pdbx_strand_id
1 'polypeptide(L)'
;MQASVYIITVIFVIIANNAPQINALLRRCYQCRSRGELGSCKDPFSFNATDVDREPGLSAIPCASGWCGKVIEGGGTYALDDYDLAIQRMCVQRGPDDNMDRCADTIYNYKKVFMCFCQGDLCNGSNSRWRQPLPMLPLAILACTILNRM
;
A
#
# COMPACT_ATOMS: atom_id res chain seq x y z
N MET A 1 20.80 32.62 -42.06
CA MET A 1 19.54 32.52 -41.29
C MET A 1 18.87 31.14 -41.41
N GLN A 2 18.84 30.51 -42.59
CA GLN A 2 18.21 29.19 -42.77
C GLN A 2 18.88 28.05 -41.97
N ALA A 3 20.22 28.01 -41.92
CA ALA A 3 20.97 26.98 -41.18
C ALA A 3 20.66 27.00 -39.66
N SER A 4 20.49 28.19 -39.08
CA SER A 4 20.20 28.32 -37.64
C SER A 4 18.78 27.82 -37.28
N VAL A 5 17.81 28.06 -38.15
CA VAL A 5 16.43 27.54 -37.95
C VAL A 5 16.42 26.01 -38.05
N TYR A 6 17.17 25.44 -38.99
CA TYR A 6 17.25 23.98 -39.15
C TYR A 6 17.89 23.29 -37.94
N ILE A 7 18.93 23.87 -37.35
CA ILE A 7 19.56 23.34 -36.14
C ILE A 7 18.61 23.37 -34.97
N ILE A 8 17.87 24.47 -34.76
CA ILE A 8 16.91 24.60 -33.68
C ILE A 8 15.78 23.56 -33.82
N THR A 9 15.26 23.35 -35.03
CA THR A 9 14.20 22.35 -35.25
C THR A 9 14.68 20.93 -34.98
N VAL A 10 15.90 20.58 -35.41
CA VAL A 10 16.49 19.25 -35.14
C VAL A 10 16.67 19.02 -33.64
N ILE A 11 17.19 20.01 -32.93
CA ILE A 11 17.35 19.92 -31.46
C ILE A 11 15.98 19.73 -30.79
N PHE A 12 14.95 20.47 -31.21
CA PHE A 12 13.61 20.35 -30.65
C PHE A 12 13.00 18.95 -30.87
N VAL A 13 13.19 18.40 -32.07
CA VAL A 13 12.74 17.01 -32.39
C VAL A 13 13.47 15.99 -31.55
N ILE A 14 14.79 16.15 -31.34
CA ILE A 14 15.58 15.23 -30.50
C ILE A 14 15.11 15.29 -29.05
N ILE A 15 14.86 16.48 -28.49
CA ILE A 15 14.37 16.65 -27.12
C ILE A 15 12.96 16.06 -26.97
N ALA A 16 12.07 16.28 -27.92
CA ALA A 16 10.71 15.74 -27.89
C ALA A 16 10.67 14.19 -27.95
N ASN A 17 11.58 13.58 -28.70
CA ASN A 17 11.67 12.10 -28.81
C ASN A 17 12.37 11.46 -27.59
N ASN A 18 13.16 12.21 -26.83
CA ASN A 18 13.84 11.73 -25.62
C ASN A 18 13.11 12.17 -24.34
N ALA A 19 11.91 12.77 -24.44
CA ALA A 19 11.12 13.08 -23.24
C ALA A 19 10.85 11.77 -22.48
N PRO A 20 11.26 11.65 -21.19
CA PRO A 20 10.97 10.47 -20.42
C PRO A 20 9.46 10.27 -20.39
N GLN A 21 9.01 9.12 -20.87
CA GLN A 21 7.62 8.69 -20.70
C GLN A 21 7.41 8.56 -19.20
N ILE A 22 6.87 9.60 -18.57
CA ILE A 22 6.40 9.53 -17.20
C ILE A 22 5.14 8.68 -17.23
N ASN A 23 5.32 7.38 -17.29
CA ASN A 23 4.28 6.46 -16.89
C ASN A 23 4.10 6.71 -15.40
N ALA A 24 3.20 7.62 -15.06
CA ALA A 24 2.65 7.71 -13.73
C ALA A 24 1.97 6.36 -13.47
N LEU A 25 2.74 5.41 -12.97
CA LEU A 25 2.23 4.10 -12.60
C LEU A 25 1.24 4.34 -11.47
N LEU A 26 -0.04 4.44 -11.83
CA LEU A 26 -1.11 4.55 -10.86
C LEU A 26 -0.99 3.36 -9.92
N ARG A 27 -0.74 3.65 -8.65
CA ARG A 27 -0.70 2.62 -7.61
C ARG A 27 -2.04 1.91 -7.58
N ARG A 28 -1.99 0.60 -7.45
CA ARG A 28 -3.19 -0.24 -7.38
C ARG A 28 -3.39 -0.71 -5.95
N CYS A 29 -4.63 -0.97 -5.61
CA CYS A 29 -5.00 -1.61 -4.36
C CYS A 29 -5.77 -2.89 -4.66
N TYR A 30 -5.59 -3.91 -3.84
CA TYR A 30 -6.51 -5.04 -3.85
C TYR A 30 -7.89 -4.56 -3.41
N GLN A 31 -8.90 -5.02 -4.13
CA GLN A 31 -10.31 -4.84 -3.78
C GLN A 31 -10.97 -6.20 -3.67
N CYS A 32 -11.46 -6.51 -2.49
CA CYS A 32 -12.15 -7.74 -2.18
C CYS A 32 -12.93 -7.61 -0.87
N ARG A 33 -13.78 -8.59 -0.59
CA ARG A 33 -14.52 -8.71 0.66
C ARG A 33 -14.65 -10.17 1.07
N SER A 34 -14.59 -10.42 2.38
CA SER A 34 -14.88 -11.72 2.99
C SER A 34 -15.69 -11.54 4.27
N ARG A 35 -16.44 -12.58 4.63
CA ARG A 35 -17.08 -12.70 5.95
C ARG A 35 -16.99 -14.14 6.39
N GLY A 36 -16.34 -14.38 7.53
CA GLY A 36 -16.01 -15.73 7.97
C GLY A 36 -15.25 -16.50 6.88
N GLU A 37 -15.73 -17.67 6.51
CA GLU A 37 -15.11 -18.51 5.48
C GLU A 37 -15.48 -18.11 4.04
N LEU A 38 -16.41 -17.16 3.86
CA LEU A 38 -16.87 -16.75 2.54
C LEU A 38 -16.06 -15.59 1.99
N GLY A 39 -15.62 -15.71 0.72
CA GLY A 39 -14.91 -14.69 -0.03
C GLY A 39 -13.38 -14.82 0.06
N SER A 40 -12.70 -14.06 -0.80
CA SER A 40 -11.24 -14.15 -1.05
C SER A 40 -10.40 -13.13 -0.28
N CYS A 41 -10.97 -12.43 0.69
CA CYS A 41 -10.32 -11.29 1.35
C CYS A 41 -9.80 -11.59 2.76
N LYS A 42 -9.98 -12.81 3.28
CA LYS A 42 -9.60 -13.18 4.65
C LYS A 42 -8.09 -13.13 4.89
N ASP A 43 -7.69 -13.01 6.13
CA ASP A 43 -6.30 -13.17 6.57
C ASP A 43 -6.04 -14.63 7.01
N PRO A 44 -4.86 -15.20 6.77
CA PRO A 44 -3.75 -14.58 6.05
C PRO A 44 -4.03 -14.45 4.54
N PHE A 45 -3.76 -13.28 3.98
CA PHE A 45 -3.96 -13.01 2.56
C PHE A 45 -2.81 -13.62 1.76
N SER A 46 -3.11 -14.62 0.94
CA SER A 46 -2.12 -15.43 0.20
C SER A 46 -2.01 -15.06 -1.28
N PHE A 47 -2.89 -14.19 -1.78
CA PHE A 47 -2.93 -13.84 -3.19
C PHE A 47 -1.87 -12.80 -3.57
N ASN A 48 -1.37 -12.92 -4.78
CA ASN A 48 -0.44 -11.98 -5.41
C ASN A 48 -1.06 -11.30 -6.64
N ALA A 49 -0.33 -10.43 -7.31
CA ALA A 49 -0.83 -9.68 -8.47
C ALA A 49 -1.26 -10.57 -9.64
N THR A 50 -0.74 -11.79 -9.76
CA THR A 50 -1.07 -12.74 -10.85
C THR A 50 -2.33 -13.55 -10.56
N ASP A 51 -2.80 -13.57 -9.32
CA ASP A 51 -3.97 -14.34 -8.91
C ASP A 51 -5.27 -13.57 -9.11
N VAL A 52 -5.18 -12.24 -9.31
CA VAL A 52 -6.34 -11.34 -9.43
C VAL A 52 -7.33 -11.77 -10.51
N ASP A 53 -6.82 -12.24 -11.64
CA ASP A 53 -7.67 -12.64 -12.77
C ASP A 53 -8.28 -14.03 -12.60
N ARG A 54 -7.81 -14.78 -11.60
CA ARG A 54 -8.21 -16.19 -11.38
C ARG A 54 -9.17 -16.35 -10.21
N GLU A 55 -9.07 -15.46 -9.23
CA GLU A 55 -9.84 -15.56 -8.00
C GLU A 55 -11.13 -14.73 -8.08
N PRO A 56 -12.31 -15.36 -8.00
CA PRO A 56 -13.59 -14.65 -8.01
C PRO A 56 -13.70 -13.69 -6.82
N GLY A 57 -14.12 -12.44 -7.11
CA GLY A 57 -14.31 -11.43 -6.08
C GLY A 57 -13.02 -10.74 -5.60
N LEU A 58 -11.86 -11.05 -6.21
CA LEU A 58 -10.61 -10.35 -6.04
C LEU A 58 -10.31 -9.49 -7.28
N SER A 59 -9.96 -8.25 -7.09
CA SER A 59 -9.51 -7.35 -8.15
C SER A 59 -8.37 -6.45 -7.69
N ALA A 60 -7.58 -5.95 -8.64
CA ALA A 60 -6.55 -4.94 -8.41
C ALA A 60 -6.96 -3.68 -9.16
N ILE A 61 -7.41 -2.65 -8.43
CA ILE A 61 -7.94 -1.42 -9.01
C ILE A 61 -6.94 -0.27 -8.91
N PRO A 62 -6.86 0.61 -9.92
CA PRO A 62 -6.11 1.84 -9.82
C PRO A 62 -6.62 2.71 -8.67
N CYS A 63 -5.71 3.28 -7.88
CA CYS A 63 -6.05 4.13 -6.75
C CYS A 63 -5.40 5.50 -6.90
N ALA A 64 -6.22 6.51 -7.24
CA ALA A 64 -5.74 7.85 -7.53
C ALA A 64 -5.11 8.53 -6.31
N SER A 65 -5.58 8.25 -5.11
CA SER A 65 -5.00 8.76 -3.87
C SER A 65 -3.65 8.12 -3.54
N GLY A 66 -3.39 6.92 -4.10
CA GLY A 66 -2.24 6.09 -3.75
C GLY A 66 -2.34 5.40 -2.39
N TRP A 67 -3.48 5.55 -1.68
CA TRP A 67 -3.72 4.95 -0.37
C TRP A 67 -4.61 3.72 -0.48
N CYS A 68 -4.12 2.61 0.02
CA CYS A 68 -4.89 1.38 0.14
C CYS A 68 -5.32 1.18 1.60
N GLY A 69 -6.50 0.61 1.78
CA GLY A 69 -7.07 0.29 3.08
C GLY A 69 -7.36 -1.20 3.25
N LYS A 70 -7.28 -1.66 4.51
CA LYS A 70 -7.84 -2.92 4.98
C LYS A 70 -8.72 -2.62 6.18
N VAL A 71 -9.99 -2.98 6.09
CA VAL A 71 -10.97 -2.81 7.18
C VAL A 71 -11.31 -4.17 7.75
N ILE A 72 -11.32 -4.27 9.07
CA ILE A 72 -11.72 -5.45 9.84
C ILE A 72 -12.91 -5.06 10.69
N GLU A 73 -14.07 -5.66 10.42
CA GLU A 73 -15.30 -5.50 11.18
C GLU A 73 -15.56 -6.77 12.01
N GLY A 74 -16.07 -6.66 13.22
CA GLY A 74 -16.50 -7.81 14.02
C GLY A 74 -15.49 -8.35 15.03
N GLY A 75 -14.28 -7.80 15.10
CA GLY A 75 -13.23 -8.18 16.07
C GLY A 75 -13.40 -7.52 17.44
N GLY A 76 -14.57 -7.56 18.06
CA GLY A 76 -14.77 -7.09 19.44
C GLY A 76 -14.29 -8.12 20.47
N THR A 77 -13.97 -7.67 21.69
CA THR A 77 -13.49 -8.47 22.84
C THR A 77 -14.42 -9.63 23.25
N TYR A 78 -15.59 -9.72 22.63
CA TYR A 78 -16.62 -10.73 22.83
C TYR A 78 -16.94 -11.58 21.57
N ALA A 79 -16.18 -11.40 20.49
CA ALA A 79 -16.32 -12.27 19.33
C ALA A 79 -15.65 -13.61 19.65
N LEU A 80 -16.45 -14.52 20.21
CA LEU A 80 -16.04 -15.89 20.55
C LEU A 80 -15.77 -16.74 19.30
N ASP A 81 -16.18 -16.29 18.10
CA ASP A 81 -16.03 -17.01 16.86
C ASP A 81 -15.61 -16.08 15.71
N ASP A 82 -14.62 -16.48 14.94
CA ASP A 82 -14.17 -15.82 13.68
C ASP A 82 -15.27 -15.74 12.60
N TYR A 83 -16.44 -16.33 12.85
CA TYR A 83 -17.57 -16.39 11.92
C TYR A 83 -18.14 -15.01 11.55
N ASP A 84 -18.03 -14.02 12.42
CA ASP A 84 -18.55 -12.69 12.16
C ASP A 84 -17.47 -11.69 11.69
N LEU A 85 -16.23 -12.14 11.58
CA LEU A 85 -15.14 -11.31 11.11
C LEU A 85 -15.33 -11.01 9.63
N ALA A 86 -15.60 -9.75 9.30
CA ALA A 86 -15.66 -9.30 7.92
C ALA A 86 -14.39 -8.50 7.60
N ILE A 87 -13.71 -8.88 6.54
CA ILE A 87 -12.52 -8.19 6.05
C ILE A 87 -12.82 -7.59 4.68
N GLN A 88 -12.47 -6.34 4.50
CA GLN A 88 -12.58 -5.64 3.22
C GLN A 88 -11.25 -4.96 2.90
N ARG A 89 -10.80 -5.11 1.66
CA ARG A 89 -9.67 -4.38 1.10
C ARG A 89 -10.16 -3.46 0.01
N MET A 90 -9.61 -2.24 -0.06
CA MET A 90 -10.08 -1.20 -0.99
C MET A 90 -9.05 -0.11 -1.24
N CYS A 91 -9.28 0.69 -2.27
CA CYS A 91 -8.71 2.02 -2.41
C CYS A 91 -9.45 2.98 -1.48
N VAL A 92 -8.74 3.80 -0.73
CA VAL A 92 -9.31 4.85 0.12
C VAL A 92 -9.02 6.23 -0.47
N GLN A 93 -10.01 7.14 -0.41
CA GLN A 93 -9.88 8.46 -1.03
C GLN A 93 -8.86 9.36 -0.32
N ARG A 94 -8.65 9.16 0.98
CA ARG A 94 -7.72 9.94 1.80
C ARG A 94 -7.07 9.03 2.81
N GLY A 95 -5.75 9.15 2.94
CA GLY A 95 -4.97 8.49 3.98
C GLY A 95 -5.04 9.22 5.32
N PRO A 96 -4.29 8.74 6.32
CA PRO A 96 -4.10 9.45 7.58
C PRO A 96 -3.49 10.84 7.37
N ASP A 97 -3.84 11.80 8.23
CA ASP A 97 -3.38 13.20 8.09
C ASP A 97 -1.87 13.37 8.21
N ASP A 98 -1.21 12.44 8.90
CA ASP A 98 0.26 12.42 9.06
C ASP A 98 0.98 11.69 7.92
N ASN A 99 0.26 11.18 6.92
CA ASN A 99 0.78 10.41 5.78
C ASN A 99 1.63 9.19 6.19
N MET A 100 1.35 8.57 7.33
CA MET A 100 2.07 7.39 7.80
C MET A 100 1.23 6.12 7.66
N ASP A 101 1.89 5.04 7.20
CA ASP A 101 1.29 3.72 7.18
C ASP A 101 1.01 3.28 8.62
N ARG A 102 -0.24 2.93 8.92
CA ARG A 102 -0.62 2.47 10.26
C ARG A 102 -1.94 1.71 10.29
N CYS A 103 -2.16 1.02 11.40
CA CYS A 103 -3.45 0.45 11.76
C CYS A 103 -3.96 1.13 13.04
N ALA A 104 -5.25 1.43 13.08
CA ALA A 104 -5.90 2.02 14.23
C ALA A 104 -7.40 1.69 14.26
N ASP A 105 -7.99 1.76 15.48
CA ASP A 105 -9.43 1.82 15.62
C ASP A 105 -9.94 3.15 15.04
N THR A 106 -10.94 3.07 14.19
CA THR A 106 -11.54 4.24 13.54
C THR A 106 -13.03 4.04 13.33
N ILE A 107 -13.72 5.09 12.91
CA ILE A 107 -15.13 5.01 12.52
C ILE A 107 -15.21 4.97 10.99
N TYR A 108 -15.72 3.88 10.46
CA TYR A 108 -15.98 3.69 9.04
C TYR A 108 -17.45 3.28 8.84
N ASN A 109 -18.16 3.99 7.97
CA ASN A 109 -19.59 3.79 7.75
C ASN A 109 -20.42 3.74 9.07
N TYR A 110 -20.14 4.69 9.97
CA TYR A 110 -20.80 4.81 11.28
C TYR A 110 -20.59 3.63 12.25
N LYS A 111 -19.62 2.75 11.93
CA LYS A 111 -19.23 1.63 12.79
C LYS A 111 -17.79 1.79 13.26
N LYS A 112 -17.55 1.36 14.50
CA LYS A 112 -16.19 1.24 15.01
C LYS A 112 -15.55 0.00 14.38
N VAL A 113 -14.41 0.20 13.71
CA VAL A 113 -13.68 -0.83 12.98
C VAL A 113 -12.18 -0.70 13.24
N PHE A 114 -11.44 -1.79 13.07
CA PHE A 114 -10.00 -1.72 12.99
C PHE A 114 -9.59 -1.54 11.52
N MET A 115 -8.91 -0.44 11.22
CA MET A 115 -8.54 -0.10 9.84
C MET A 115 -7.05 0.13 9.71
N CYS A 116 -6.49 -0.46 8.67
CA CYS A 116 -5.10 -0.31 8.28
C CYS A 116 -4.98 0.50 6.99
N PHE A 117 -4.02 1.40 6.94
CA PHE A 117 -3.71 2.25 5.79
C PHE A 117 -2.28 2.03 5.33
N CYS A 118 -2.05 1.94 4.05
CA CYS A 118 -0.71 1.87 3.48
C CYS A 118 -0.58 2.59 2.15
N GLN A 119 0.64 3.05 1.85
CA GLN A 119 1.00 3.59 0.54
C GLN A 119 1.87 2.60 -0.23
N GLY A 120 1.56 2.41 -1.49
CA GLY A 120 2.33 1.56 -2.41
C GLY A 120 1.43 0.71 -3.29
N ASP A 121 2.01 0.16 -4.35
CA ASP A 121 1.30 -0.74 -5.24
C ASP A 121 0.94 -2.02 -4.49
N LEU A 122 -0.36 -2.35 -4.45
CA LEU A 122 -0.92 -3.56 -3.82
C LEU A 122 -0.51 -3.75 -2.34
N CYS A 123 -0.23 -2.67 -1.62
CA CYS A 123 0.31 -2.74 -0.26
C CYS A 123 -0.66 -3.35 0.75
N ASN A 124 -1.97 -3.30 0.51
CA ASN A 124 -2.98 -3.86 1.40
C ASN A 124 -3.15 -5.39 1.28
N GLY A 125 -2.28 -6.06 0.50
CA GLY A 125 -2.30 -7.52 0.33
C GLY A 125 -1.63 -8.27 1.48
N SER A 126 -0.55 -7.76 2.06
CA SER A 126 0.24 -8.53 3.01
C SER A 126 0.20 -7.95 4.43
N ASN A 127 0.32 -8.82 5.43
CA ASN A 127 0.52 -8.42 6.82
C ASN A 127 1.94 -7.87 7.09
N SER A 128 2.85 -7.96 6.11
CA SER A 128 4.29 -7.76 6.35
C SER A 128 4.73 -6.29 6.39
N ARG A 129 3.93 -5.36 5.85
CA ARG A 129 4.28 -3.93 5.86
C ARG A 129 3.88 -3.18 7.13
N TRP A 130 3.09 -3.79 7.98
CA TRP A 130 2.72 -3.26 9.28
C TRP A 130 3.82 -3.47 10.35
N ARG A 131 5.00 -3.96 9.94
CA ARG A 131 6.18 -4.01 10.81
C ARG A 131 6.57 -2.58 11.15
N GLN A 132 6.45 -2.24 12.41
CA GLN A 132 7.16 -1.09 12.97
C GLN A 132 8.64 -1.22 12.56
N PRO A 133 9.27 -0.14 12.09
CA PRO A 133 10.71 -0.16 11.88
C PRO A 133 11.33 -0.55 13.22
N LEU A 134 12.03 -1.69 13.25
CA LEU A 134 12.87 -2.04 14.40
C LEU A 134 13.76 -0.82 14.66
N PRO A 135 13.81 -0.30 15.89
CA PRO A 135 14.72 0.76 16.20
C PRO A 135 16.12 0.25 15.84
N MET A 136 16.73 0.87 14.84
CA MET A 136 18.14 0.66 14.54
C MET A 136 18.89 1.06 15.80
N LEU A 137 19.22 0.09 16.65
CA LEU A 137 20.18 0.30 17.72
C LEU A 137 21.45 0.83 17.07
N PRO A 138 21.89 2.04 17.41
CA PRO A 138 23.04 2.62 16.75
C PRO A 138 24.26 1.75 17.06
N LEU A 139 24.85 1.15 16.03
CA LEU A 139 26.13 0.43 16.07
C LEU A 139 27.25 1.26 16.73
N ALA A 140 27.02 2.57 16.88
CA ALA A 140 27.89 3.50 17.61
C ALA A 140 28.13 3.12 19.09
N ILE A 141 27.16 2.46 19.75
CA ILE A 141 27.32 2.08 21.17
C ILE A 141 28.29 0.88 21.27
N LEU A 142 28.30 -0.02 20.29
CA LEU A 142 29.20 -1.17 20.31
C LEU A 142 30.65 -0.77 20.04
N ALA A 143 30.88 0.23 19.19
CA ALA A 143 32.22 0.74 18.90
C ALA A 143 32.84 1.47 20.10
N CYS A 144 32.05 2.18 20.90
CA CYS A 144 32.52 2.91 22.07
C CYS A 144 32.95 1.97 23.21
N THR A 145 32.33 0.80 23.34
CA THR A 145 32.68 -0.19 24.39
C THR A 145 33.95 -0.97 24.06
N ILE A 146 34.28 -1.11 22.76
CA ILE A 146 35.53 -1.82 22.35
C ILE A 146 36.73 -0.89 22.49
N LEU A 147 36.57 0.40 22.17
CA LEU A 147 37.67 1.38 22.32
C LEU A 147 38.01 1.70 23.78
N ASN A 148 37.12 1.48 24.71
CA ASN A 148 37.36 1.76 26.13
C ASN A 148 37.96 0.54 26.89
N ARG A 149 38.22 -0.57 26.19
CA ARG A 149 38.86 -1.77 26.74
C ARG A 149 40.27 -2.06 26.19
N MET A 150 40.81 -1.17 25.34
CA MET A 150 42.20 -1.12 24.91
C MET A 150 42.96 -0.03 25.64
#